data_bae0ddf2867be115013b7e0aa31b2663
#
_entry.id   bae0ddf2867be115013b7e0aa31b2663
#
_cell.length_a   1.000
_cell.length_b   1.000
_cell.length_c   1.000
_cell.angle_alpha   90.00
_cell.angle_beta   90.00
_cell.angle_gamma   90.00
#
_symmetry.space_group_name_H-M   'P 1'
#
loop_
_entity.id
_entity.type
_entity.pdbx_description
1 polymer ?
#
loop_
_entity_poly.entity_id
_entity_poly.type
_entity_poly.pdbx_seq_one_letter_code
_entity_poly.pdbx_strand_id
1 'polypeptide(L)'
;MKTEEVAKKVVELVRKQAWYEALDTLYDDNVVSVEVGAGDEKRGKENVRGKIDWWVGAFEVHSFKAGEPFVAHDRFVLKYDAEISDKKTKERRKLTEVGLYTVKNGKIVREEFLPQIGA
;
A
#
# COMPACT_ATOMS: atom_id res chain seq x y z
N MET A 1 17.26 -4.12 -7.46
CA MET A 1 16.15 -4.86 -8.10
C MET A 1 15.50 -3.98 -9.16
N LYS A 2 15.03 -4.61 -10.23
CA LYS A 2 14.25 -3.91 -11.25
C LYS A 2 12.83 -3.62 -10.73
N THR A 3 12.16 -2.66 -11.34
CA THR A 3 10.79 -2.28 -10.99
C THR A 3 9.84 -3.48 -10.94
N GLU A 4 9.92 -4.36 -11.94
CA GLU A 4 9.09 -5.56 -12.00
C GLU A 4 9.31 -6.48 -10.79
N GLU A 5 10.57 -6.65 -10.37
CA GLU A 5 10.89 -7.49 -9.21
C GLU A 5 10.35 -6.87 -7.92
N VAL A 6 10.45 -5.54 -7.78
CA VAL A 6 9.88 -4.83 -6.63
C VAL A 6 8.37 -5.02 -6.59
N ALA A 7 7.70 -4.87 -7.74
CA ALA A 7 6.25 -5.04 -7.85
C ALA A 7 5.82 -6.45 -7.41
N LYS A 8 6.52 -7.49 -7.87
CA LYS A 8 6.23 -8.87 -7.50
C LYS A 8 6.41 -9.11 -6.00
N LYS A 9 7.45 -8.51 -5.42
CA LYS A 9 7.71 -8.63 -3.98
C LYS A 9 6.63 -7.94 -3.16
N VAL A 10 6.16 -6.78 -3.59
CA VAL A 10 5.04 -6.09 -2.91
C VAL A 10 3.81 -7.00 -2.91
N VAL A 11 3.44 -7.55 -4.08
CA VAL A 11 2.28 -8.45 -4.19
C VAL A 11 2.41 -9.63 -3.23
N GLU A 12 3.57 -10.28 -3.21
CA GLU A 12 3.82 -11.41 -2.33
C GLU A 12 3.61 -11.05 -0.86
N LEU A 13 4.19 -9.92 -0.44
CA LEU A 13 4.15 -9.51 0.96
C LEU A 13 2.78 -9.01 1.40
N VAL A 14 2.08 -8.22 0.56
CA VAL A 14 0.75 -7.73 0.93
C VAL A 14 -0.29 -8.84 0.98
N ARG A 15 -0.16 -9.85 0.13
CA ARG A 15 -1.04 -11.04 0.19
C ARG A 15 -0.92 -11.79 1.52
N LYS A 16 0.24 -11.69 2.15
CA LYS A 16 0.52 -12.28 3.47
C LYS A 16 0.22 -11.28 4.60
N GLN A 17 -0.22 -10.08 4.27
CA GLN A 17 -0.43 -9.00 5.22
C GLN A 17 0.87 -8.64 5.96
N ALA A 18 2.01 -8.80 5.30
CA ALA A 18 3.34 -8.51 5.83
C ALA A 18 3.72 -7.05 5.54
N TRP A 19 2.89 -6.12 6.03
CA TRP A 19 3.02 -4.69 5.76
C TRP A 19 4.38 -4.12 6.21
N TYR A 20 4.81 -4.49 7.40
CA TYR A 20 6.06 -3.96 7.97
C TYR A 20 7.28 -4.51 7.24
N GLU A 21 7.24 -5.77 6.86
CA GLU A 21 8.34 -6.36 6.07
C GLU A 21 8.46 -5.66 4.71
N ALA A 22 7.34 -5.37 4.06
CA ALA A 22 7.34 -4.64 2.80
C ALA A 22 7.97 -3.25 2.98
N LEU A 23 7.56 -2.53 4.02
CA LEU A 23 8.13 -1.21 4.34
C LEU A 23 9.63 -1.29 4.57
N ASP A 24 10.06 -2.23 5.41
CA ASP A 24 11.46 -2.30 5.82
C ASP A 24 12.40 -2.78 4.72
N THR A 25 11.91 -3.61 3.78
CA THR A 25 12.77 -4.21 2.75
C THR A 25 12.66 -3.53 1.39
N LEU A 26 11.53 -2.92 1.06
CA LEU A 26 11.27 -2.43 -0.30
C LEU A 26 11.14 -0.91 -0.42
N TYR A 27 10.97 -0.20 0.68
CA TYR A 27 10.76 1.24 0.64
C TYR A 27 12.04 1.99 0.95
N ASP A 28 12.25 3.11 0.23
CA ASP A 28 13.35 4.01 0.51
C ASP A 28 13.13 4.76 1.82
N ASP A 29 14.22 5.13 2.50
CA ASP A 29 14.12 5.88 3.76
C ASP A 29 13.37 7.21 3.61
N ASN A 30 13.44 7.81 2.43
CA ASN A 30 12.80 9.09 2.12
C ASN A 30 11.49 8.93 1.34
N VAL A 31 10.86 7.77 1.43
CA VAL A 31 9.61 7.49 0.70
C VAL A 31 8.53 8.52 1.03
N VAL A 32 7.73 8.83 0.02
CA VAL A 32 6.57 9.71 0.16
C VAL A 32 5.32 8.89 -0.08
N SER A 33 4.36 8.95 0.83
CA SER A 33 3.07 8.26 0.72
C SER A 33 1.94 9.27 0.69
N VAL A 34 1.11 9.20 -0.35
CA VAL A 34 0.07 10.20 -0.62
C VAL A 34 -1.30 9.54 -0.71
N GLU A 35 -2.26 10.11 0.01
CA GLU A 35 -3.67 9.82 -0.23
C GLU A 35 -4.18 10.90 -1.19
N VAL A 36 -4.34 10.54 -2.45
CA VAL A 36 -4.70 11.50 -3.51
C VAL A 36 -6.08 12.10 -3.23
N GLY A 37 -6.16 13.42 -3.31
CA GLY A 37 -7.42 14.13 -3.08
C GLY A 37 -7.75 14.43 -1.63
N ALA A 38 -7.09 13.79 -0.69
CA ALA A 38 -7.33 14.03 0.75
C ALA A 38 -6.39 15.06 1.36
N GLY A 39 -5.38 15.50 0.61
CA GLY A 39 -4.37 16.43 1.12
C GLY A 39 -3.45 15.80 2.16
N ASP A 40 -3.44 14.48 2.26
CA ASP A 40 -2.62 13.76 3.23
C ASP A 40 -1.37 13.22 2.55
N GLU A 41 -0.21 13.74 2.98
CA GLU A 41 1.08 13.31 2.47
C GLU A 41 2.00 13.03 3.65
N LYS A 42 2.52 11.82 3.70
CA LYS A 42 3.50 11.41 4.72
C LYS A 42 4.86 11.26 4.07
N ARG A 43 5.88 11.86 4.67
CA ARG A 43 7.26 11.79 4.16
C ARG A 43 8.15 11.04 5.15
N GLY A 44 8.98 10.16 4.62
CA GLY A 44 9.91 9.37 5.40
C GLY A 44 9.32 8.05 5.89
N LYS A 45 10.17 7.04 5.94
CA LYS A 45 9.77 5.66 6.27
C LYS A 45 9.03 5.57 7.61
N GLU A 46 9.47 6.32 8.62
CA GLU A 46 8.84 6.25 9.94
C GLU A 46 7.44 6.86 9.95
N ASN A 47 7.20 7.90 9.18
CA ASN A 47 5.85 8.47 9.06
C ASN A 47 4.92 7.54 8.28
N VAL A 48 5.45 6.83 7.28
CA VAL A 48 4.69 5.82 6.55
C VAL A 48 4.40 4.63 7.46
N ARG A 49 5.34 4.27 8.35
CA ARG A 49 5.09 3.25 9.38
C ARG A 49 3.88 3.62 10.25
N GLY A 50 3.73 4.90 10.56
CA GLY A 50 2.57 5.39 11.30
C GLY A 50 1.24 5.13 10.58
N LYS A 51 1.22 5.21 9.25
CA LYS A 51 0.03 4.85 8.46
C LYS A 51 -0.31 3.37 8.61
N ILE A 52 0.71 2.52 8.58
CA ILE A 52 0.53 1.07 8.75
C ILE A 52 0.03 0.78 10.17
N ASP A 53 0.60 1.44 11.18
CA ASP A 53 0.17 1.29 12.57
C ASP A 53 -1.31 1.65 12.73
N TRP A 54 -1.75 2.74 12.10
CA TRP A 54 -3.15 3.13 12.11
C TRP A 54 -4.04 2.06 11.47
N TRP A 55 -3.66 1.57 10.31
CA TRP A 55 -4.39 0.53 9.58
C TRP A 55 -4.55 -0.73 10.42
N VAL A 56 -3.45 -1.24 10.95
CA VAL A 56 -3.43 -2.45 11.78
C VAL A 56 -4.21 -2.26 13.07
N GLY A 57 -4.14 -1.06 13.66
CA GLY A 57 -4.84 -0.74 14.90
C GLY A 57 -6.35 -0.53 14.73
N ALA A 58 -6.77 -0.03 13.58
CA ALA A 58 -8.18 0.32 13.34
C ALA A 58 -9.01 -0.81 12.76
N PHE A 59 -8.41 -1.70 11.99
CA PHE A 59 -9.12 -2.71 11.22
C PHE A 59 -8.64 -4.12 11.46
N GLU A 60 -9.60 -5.05 11.48
CA GLU A 60 -9.33 -6.47 11.34
C GLU A 60 -9.43 -6.80 9.86
N VAL A 61 -8.38 -7.36 9.29
CA VAL A 61 -8.35 -7.71 7.86
C VAL A 61 -8.70 -9.18 7.70
N HIS A 62 -9.85 -9.45 7.08
CA HIS A 62 -10.32 -10.82 6.84
C HIS A 62 -9.70 -11.41 5.59
N SER A 63 -9.51 -10.57 4.55
CA SER A 63 -8.83 -10.96 3.33
C SER A 63 -8.20 -9.73 2.70
N PHE A 64 -7.08 -9.93 2.04
CA PHE A 64 -6.40 -8.87 1.29
C PHE A 64 -5.81 -9.48 0.03
N LYS A 65 -6.32 -9.05 -1.12
CA LYS A 65 -5.91 -9.57 -2.42
C LYS A 65 -5.24 -8.48 -3.23
N ALA A 66 -4.15 -8.81 -3.89
CA ALA A 66 -3.50 -7.94 -4.85
C ALA A 66 -3.54 -8.64 -6.20
N GLY A 67 -3.96 -7.90 -7.23
CA GLY A 67 -3.95 -8.39 -8.61
C GLY A 67 -2.54 -8.39 -9.20
N GLU A 68 -2.43 -8.81 -10.45
CA GLU A 68 -1.17 -8.74 -11.18
C GLU A 68 -0.77 -7.28 -11.37
N PRO A 69 0.51 -6.93 -11.15
CA PRO A 69 0.95 -5.55 -11.32
C PRO A 69 0.98 -5.14 -12.79
N PHE A 70 0.64 -3.89 -13.04
CA PHE A 70 0.85 -3.26 -14.34
C PHE A 70 2.12 -2.43 -14.25
N VAL A 71 3.18 -2.85 -14.93
CA VAL A 71 4.51 -2.25 -14.82
C VAL A 71 4.82 -1.42 -16.06
N ALA A 72 5.27 -0.18 -15.86
CA ALA A 72 5.70 0.71 -16.94
C ALA A 72 6.94 1.49 -16.47
N HIS A 73 8.10 1.12 -16.99
CA HIS A 73 9.40 1.75 -16.68
C HIS A 73 9.70 1.73 -15.17
N ASP A 74 9.63 2.88 -14.52
CA ASP A 74 9.94 3.05 -13.09
C ASP A 74 8.68 3.04 -12.21
N ARG A 75 7.51 2.72 -12.77
CA ARG A 75 6.24 2.73 -12.05
C ARG A 75 5.50 1.42 -12.18
N PHE A 76 4.68 1.13 -11.18
CA PHE A 76 3.71 0.04 -11.30
C PHE A 76 2.43 0.41 -10.56
N VAL A 77 1.33 -0.23 -11.00
CA VAL A 77 0.01 -0.05 -10.42
C VAL A 77 -0.48 -1.38 -9.87
N LEU A 78 -1.06 -1.34 -8.69
CA LEU A 78 -1.68 -2.51 -8.08
C LEU A 78 -3.13 -2.18 -7.71
N LYS A 79 -4.01 -3.15 -7.95
CA LYS A 79 -5.38 -3.10 -7.46
C LYS A 79 -5.47 -4.02 -6.26
N TYR A 80 -6.00 -3.50 -5.16
CA TYR A 80 -6.23 -4.25 -3.94
C TYR A 80 -7.72 -4.44 -3.72
N ASP A 81 -8.11 -5.64 -3.32
CA ASP A 81 -9.46 -5.95 -2.87
C ASP A 81 -9.36 -6.55 -1.47
N ALA A 82 -10.03 -5.93 -0.52
CA ALA A 82 -9.95 -6.35 0.87
C ALA A 82 -11.34 -6.49 1.47
N GLU A 83 -11.43 -7.34 2.48
CA GLU A 83 -12.59 -7.42 3.35
C GLU A 83 -12.12 -7.17 4.76
N ILE A 84 -12.68 -6.15 5.39
CA ILE A 84 -12.21 -5.64 6.68
C ILE A 84 -13.37 -5.41 7.63
N SER A 85 -13.07 -5.38 8.92
CA SER A 85 -14.00 -4.93 9.95
C SER A 85 -13.37 -3.84 10.77
N ASP A 86 -14.12 -2.80 11.08
CA ASP A 86 -13.72 -1.77 12.02
C ASP A 86 -13.65 -2.41 13.41
N LYS A 87 -12.52 -2.30 14.10
CA LYS A 87 -12.33 -2.93 15.41
C LYS A 87 -13.22 -2.33 16.48
N LYS A 88 -13.59 -1.06 16.33
CA LYS A 88 -14.40 -0.32 17.29
C LYS A 88 -15.89 -0.60 17.11
N THR A 89 -16.39 -0.41 15.88
CA THR A 89 -17.82 -0.51 15.57
C THR A 89 -18.25 -1.92 15.17
N LYS A 90 -17.29 -2.78 14.81
CA LYS A 90 -17.52 -4.13 14.28
C LYS A 90 -18.17 -4.12 12.90
N GLU A 91 -18.29 -2.97 12.27
CA GLU A 91 -18.81 -2.87 10.91
C GLU A 91 -17.88 -3.56 9.92
N ARG A 92 -18.43 -4.46 9.12
CA ARG A 92 -17.71 -5.20 8.09
C ARG A 92 -17.99 -4.61 6.72
N ARG A 93 -16.97 -4.42 5.92
CA ARG A 93 -17.12 -3.87 4.57
C ARG A 93 -16.07 -4.38 3.61
N LYS A 94 -16.36 -4.24 2.33
CA LYS A 94 -15.41 -4.52 1.26
C LYS A 94 -14.77 -3.22 0.83
N LEU A 95 -13.49 -3.31 0.49
CA LEU A 95 -12.67 -2.16 0.11
C LEU A 95 -11.93 -2.49 -1.17
N THR A 96 -11.99 -1.60 -2.16
CA THR A 96 -11.14 -1.68 -3.35
C THR A 96 -10.27 -0.44 -3.39
N GLU A 97 -8.98 -0.64 -3.61
CA GLU A 97 -8.01 0.44 -3.61
C GLU A 97 -7.03 0.27 -4.76
N VAL A 98 -6.61 1.37 -5.37
CA VAL A 98 -5.58 1.38 -6.41
C VAL A 98 -4.39 2.16 -5.91
N GLY A 99 -3.21 1.53 -5.96
CA GLY A 99 -1.96 2.17 -5.60
C GLY A 99 -1.05 2.35 -6.81
N LEU A 100 -0.47 3.53 -6.94
CA LEU A 100 0.54 3.84 -7.95
C LEU A 100 1.88 4.00 -7.25
N TYR A 101 2.87 3.23 -7.67
CA TYR A 101 4.19 3.18 -7.03
C TYR A 101 5.27 3.65 -7.98
N THR A 102 6.21 4.43 -7.48
CA THR A 102 7.41 4.84 -8.22
C THR A 102 8.63 4.21 -7.58
N VAL A 103 9.46 3.58 -8.41
CA VAL A 103 10.67 2.87 -7.97
C VAL A 103 11.91 3.60 -8.48
N LYS A 104 12.90 3.74 -7.61
CA LYS A 104 14.20 4.29 -7.96
C LYS A 104 15.28 3.51 -7.22
N ASN A 105 16.30 3.07 -7.95
CA ASN A 105 17.40 2.28 -7.38
C ASN A 105 16.91 1.05 -6.60
N GLY A 106 15.87 0.39 -7.12
CA GLY A 106 15.35 -0.83 -6.52
C GLY A 106 14.50 -0.63 -5.27
N LYS A 107 14.14 0.61 -4.95
CA LYS A 107 13.32 0.94 -3.77
C LYS A 107 12.13 1.78 -4.19
N ILE A 108 11.02 1.61 -3.46
CA ILE A 108 9.84 2.46 -3.63
C ILE A 108 10.14 3.82 -3.02
N VAL A 109 10.09 4.87 -3.84
CA VAL A 109 10.34 6.24 -3.40
C VAL A 109 9.04 7.04 -3.25
N ARG A 110 7.95 6.55 -3.85
CA ARG A 110 6.64 7.21 -3.77
C ARG A 110 5.54 6.19 -3.95
N GLU A 111 4.49 6.31 -3.16
CA GLU A 111 3.25 5.56 -3.34
C GLU A 111 2.08 6.54 -3.28
N GLU A 112 1.12 6.34 -4.18
CA GLU A 112 -0.06 7.21 -4.26
C GLU A 112 -1.29 6.31 -4.31
N PHE A 113 -2.19 6.52 -3.35
CA PHE A 113 -3.44 5.77 -3.30
C PHE A 113 -4.57 6.64 -3.84
N LEU A 114 -5.31 6.13 -4.82
CA LEU A 114 -6.38 6.86 -5.45
C LEU A 114 -7.63 6.84 -4.56
N PRO A 115 -8.40 7.94 -4.55
CA PRO A 115 -9.61 7.98 -3.73
C PRO A 115 -10.64 6.97 -4.22
N GLN A 116 -11.39 6.41 -3.29
CA GLN A 116 -12.51 5.54 -3.62
C GLN A 116 -13.69 6.41 -4.02
N ILE A 117 -14.30 6.05 -5.14
CA ILE A 117 -15.44 6.77 -5.69
C ILE A 117 -16.63 5.82 -5.80
N GLY A 118 -17.78 6.28 -5.38
CA GLY A 118 -19.01 5.52 -5.53
C GLY A 118 -19.12 4.35 -4.58
N ALA A 119 -18.92 4.63 -3.33
CA ALA A 119 -19.02 3.62 -2.27
C ALA A 119 -20.39 2.97 -2.24
#